data_9e150719bf3568a35daf9f3c39a32b20
#
_entry.id   9e150719bf3568a35daf9f3c39a32b20
#
_cell.length_a   1.000
_cell.length_b   1.000
_cell.length_c   1.000
_cell.angle_alpha   90.00
_cell.angle_beta   90.00
_cell.angle_gamma   90.00
#
_symmetry.space_group_name_H-M   'P 1'
#
loop_
_entity.id
_entity.type
_entity.pdbx_description
1 polymer ?
#
loop_
_entity_poly.entity_id
_entity_poly.type
_entity_poly.pdbx_seq_one_letter_code
_entity_poly.pdbx_strand_id
1 'polypeptide(L)'
;MHSSFIEQSSKTVEVFSTSVSSIEQAEFLLDKLQEEFPCYEINFDLEDCDNILRVASVGSNVDAEMVILIMEKHGTEIQIL
;
A
#
# COMPACT_ATOMS: atom_id res chain seq x y z
N MET A 1 26.56 -11.43 -16.30
CA MET A 1 26.36 -11.23 -15.99
C MET A 1 25.73 -10.97 -15.78
N HIS A 2 25.57 -10.65 -15.66
CA HIS A 2 24.98 -10.33 -15.36
C HIS A 2 24.23 -9.91 -14.99
N SER A 3 23.96 -9.58 -15.01
CA SER A 3 23.25 -9.28 -14.83
C SER A 3 22.35 -9.21 -14.76
N SER A 4 22.16 -9.32 -14.95
CA SER A 4 21.02 -9.30 -14.84
C SER A 4 20.30 -9.41 -13.81
N PHE A 5 20.33 -9.71 -13.05
CA PHE A 5 19.67 -9.69 -11.99
C PHE A 5 19.13 -8.53 -11.61
N ILE A 6 19.52 -7.79 -12.09
CA ILE A 6 19.21 -6.52 -11.80
C ILE A 6 17.86 -6.20 -12.01
N GLU A 7 17.37 -6.52 -13.06
CA GLU A 7 16.09 -6.17 -13.39
C GLU A 7 15.14 -6.87 -12.61
N GLN A 8 15.56 -7.88 -12.03
CA GLN A 8 14.67 -8.59 -11.24
C GLN A 8 14.23 -7.85 -10.08
N SER A 9 14.90 -6.82 -9.74
CA SER A 9 14.50 -6.05 -8.60
C SER A 9 13.46 -5.01 -8.95
N SER A 10 12.78 -5.18 -10.05
CA SER A 10 11.70 -4.31 -10.42
C SER A 10 10.67 -4.21 -9.31
N LYS A 11 10.45 -3.03 -8.82
CA LYS A 11 9.55 -2.77 -7.70
C LYS A 11 8.48 -1.79 -8.15
N THR A 12 7.24 -2.18 -7.96
CA THR A 12 6.09 -1.33 -8.29
C THR A 12 5.59 -0.71 -7.00
N VAL A 13 5.39 0.59 -6.99
CA VAL A 13 4.90 1.31 -5.83
C VAL A 13 3.67 2.10 -6.23
N GLU A 14 2.59 1.93 -5.48
CA GLU A 14 1.40 2.77 -5.62
C GLU A 14 1.26 3.62 -4.38
N VAL A 15 0.91 4.87 -4.56
CA VAL A 15 0.77 5.83 -3.48
C VAL A 15 -0.67 6.33 -3.48
N PHE A 16 -1.28 6.32 -2.30
CA PHE A 16 -2.68 6.70 -2.16
C PHE A 16 -2.81 7.79 -1.10
N SER A 17 -3.76 8.70 -1.30
CA SER A 17 -4.17 9.58 -0.22
C SER A 17 -5.37 8.93 0.47
N THR A 18 -5.45 9.06 1.80
CA THR A 18 -6.51 8.41 2.57
C THR A 18 -7.08 9.35 3.61
N SER A 19 -8.19 8.94 4.21
CA SER A 19 -8.79 9.65 5.33
C SER A 19 -8.31 9.10 6.68
N VAL A 20 -7.32 8.22 6.68
CA VAL A 20 -6.80 7.64 7.92
C VAL A 20 -6.07 8.73 8.72
N SER A 21 -6.50 8.96 9.96
CA SER A 21 -5.97 10.06 10.76
C SER A 21 -5.43 9.64 12.12
N SER A 22 -5.52 8.35 12.47
CA SER A 22 -4.99 7.89 13.74
C SER A 22 -4.08 6.69 13.54
N ILE A 23 -3.13 6.54 14.44
CA ILE A 23 -2.21 5.42 14.39
C ILE A 23 -2.95 4.11 14.61
N GLU A 24 -3.96 4.12 15.49
CA GLU A 24 -4.73 2.91 15.75
C GLU A 24 -5.47 2.44 14.52
N GLN A 25 -6.07 3.37 13.81
CA GLN A 25 -6.77 3.05 12.56
C GLN A 25 -5.79 2.53 11.53
N ALA A 26 -4.63 3.17 11.43
CA ALA A 26 -3.62 2.76 10.47
C ALA A 26 -3.13 1.34 10.76
N GLU A 27 -2.90 1.01 12.03
CA GLU A 27 -2.43 -0.32 12.39
C GLU A 27 -3.47 -1.39 12.08
N PHE A 28 -4.74 -1.09 12.35
CA PHE A 28 -5.82 -2.01 12.05
C PHE A 28 -5.89 -2.28 10.54
N LEU A 29 -5.83 -1.21 9.75
CA LEU A 29 -5.92 -1.35 8.30
C LEU A 29 -4.67 -2.03 7.73
N LEU A 30 -3.52 -1.75 8.30
CA LEU A 30 -2.28 -2.40 7.89
C LEU A 30 -2.39 -3.91 8.07
N ASP A 31 -2.93 -4.35 9.20
CA ASP A 31 -3.12 -5.78 9.44
C ASP A 31 -4.06 -6.39 8.41
N LYS A 32 -5.15 -5.70 8.08
CA LYS A 32 -6.12 -6.21 7.10
C LYS A 32 -5.51 -6.31 5.72
N LEU A 33 -4.74 -5.30 5.33
CA LEU A 33 -4.09 -5.31 4.04
C LEU A 33 -3.01 -6.38 3.96
N GLN A 34 -2.25 -6.56 5.03
CA GLN A 34 -1.20 -7.57 5.04
C GLN A 34 -1.76 -8.99 5.03
N GLU A 35 -2.93 -9.20 5.63
CA GLU A 35 -3.60 -10.50 5.55
C GLU A 35 -3.93 -10.85 4.11
N GLU A 36 -4.39 -9.86 3.37
CA GLU A 36 -4.78 -10.08 1.99
C GLU A 36 -3.57 -10.13 1.06
N PHE A 37 -2.55 -9.33 1.36
CA PHE A 37 -1.37 -9.20 0.52
C PHE A 37 -0.09 -9.41 1.33
N PRO A 38 0.19 -10.65 1.75
CA PRO A 38 1.36 -10.88 2.62
C PRO A 38 2.70 -10.58 1.95
N CYS A 39 2.73 -10.51 0.61
CA CYS A 39 3.97 -10.23 -0.10
C CYS A 39 4.17 -8.75 -0.43
N TYR A 40 3.19 -7.92 -0.12
CA TYR A 40 3.34 -6.48 -0.37
C TYR A 40 4.04 -5.82 0.81
N GLU A 41 4.80 -4.77 0.53
CA GLU A 41 5.35 -3.89 1.55
C GLU A 41 4.37 -2.73 1.70
N ILE A 42 3.80 -2.56 2.87
CA ILE A 42 2.72 -1.60 3.09
C ILE A 42 3.10 -0.69 4.24
N ASN A 43 3.01 0.62 4.01
CA ASN A 43 3.37 1.62 5.01
C ASN A 43 2.39 2.78 4.97
N PHE A 44 2.04 3.28 6.15
CA PHE A 44 1.30 4.53 6.27
C PHE A 44 2.26 5.64 6.65
N ASP A 45 2.07 6.81 6.07
CA ASP A 45 2.81 8.01 6.44
C ASP A 45 1.77 9.06 6.83
N LEU A 46 1.48 9.14 8.12
CA LEU A 46 0.44 10.02 8.63
C LEU A 46 0.98 11.41 8.97
N GLU A 47 2.28 11.61 8.81
CA GLU A 47 2.86 12.95 9.00
C GLU A 47 2.64 13.81 7.78
N ASP A 48 2.37 13.19 6.63
CA ASP A 48 2.04 13.90 5.43
C ASP A 48 0.59 14.38 5.53
N CYS A 49 0.29 15.57 5.05
CA CYS A 49 -1.04 16.12 5.16
C CYS A 49 -2.08 15.33 4.37
N ASP A 50 -1.65 14.50 3.43
CA ASP A 50 -2.56 13.68 2.64
C ASP A 50 -2.78 12.30 3.28
N ASN A 51 -2.15 12.03 4.41
CA ASN A 51 -2.28 10.76 5.11
C ASN A 51 -2.01 9.59 4.15
N ILE A 52 -0.77 9.51 3.75
CA ILE A 52 -0.34 8.66 2.65
C ILE A 52 -0.31 7.19 3.03
N LEU A 53 -0.77 6.35 2.12
CA LEU A 53 -0.57 4.90 2.16
C LEU A 53 0.32 4.53 0.98
N ARG A 54 1.44 3.87 1.25
CA ARG A 54 2.31 3.35 0.21
C ARG A 54 2.24 1.85 0.19
N VAL A 55 2.05 1.29 -1.01
CA VAL A 55 1.98 -0.14 -1.21
C VAL A 55 2.96 -0.51 -2.29
N ALA A 56 3.87 -1.42 -1.99
CA ALA A 56 4.90 -1.81 -2.93
C ALA A 56 4.91 -3.32 -3.13
N SER A 57 5.24 -3.75 -4.33
CA SER A 57 5.36 -5.15 -4.68
C SER A 57 6.63 -5.35 -5.50
N VAL A 58 7.34 -6.45 -5.25
CA VAL A 58 8.53 -6.81 -6.01
C VAL A 58 8.15 -7.95 -6.95
N GLY A 59 8.44 -7.75 -8.23
CA GLY A 59 8.20 -8.80 -9.23
C GLY A 59 6.78 -8.91 -9.74
N SER A 60 5.87 -8.07 -9.25
CA SER A 60 4.50 -8.05 -9.74
C SER A 60 3.92 -6.65 -9.54
N ASN A 61 2.76 -6.41 -10.12
CA ASN A 61 2.09 -5.13 -9.95
C ASN A 61 1.27 -5.11 -8.67
N VAL A 62 1.08 -3.93 -8.11
CA VAL A 62 0.17 -3.73 -6.99
C VAL A 62 -1.27 -3.74 -7.52
N ASP A 63 -2.13 -4.51 -6.88
CA ASP A 63 -3.55 -4.55 -7.23
C ASP A 63 -4.23 -3.38 -6.53
N ALA A 64 -4.18 -2.21 -7.16
CA ALA A 64 -4.68 -0.99 -6.56
C ALA A 64 -6.19 -1.05 -6.32
N GLU A 65 -6.93 -1.69 -7.21
CA GLU A 65 -8.38 -1.78 -7.06
C GLU A 65 -8.75 -2.56 -5.82
N MET A 66 -8.04 -3.65 -5.54
CA MET A 66 -8.34 -4.45 -4.37
C MET A 66 -7.94 -3.73 -3.09
N VAL A 67 -6.82 -2.97 -3.13
CA VAL A 67 -6.42 -2.15 -1.99
C VAL A 67 -7.53 -1.14 -1.67
N ILE A 68 -8.03 -0.46 -2.69
CA ILE A 68 -9.09 0.53 -2.52
C ILE A 68 -10.34 -0.14 -1.95
N LEU A 69 -10.69 -1.30 -2.47
CA LEU A 69 -11.88 -2.01 -2.03
C LEU A 69 -11.82 -2.38 -0.57
N ILE A 70 -10.67 -2.88 -0.12
CA ILE A 70 -10.49 -3.26 1.28
C ILE A 70 -10.59 -2.04 2.18
N MET A 71 -9.95 -0.93 1.78
CA MET A 71 -9.98 0.29 2.56
C MET A 71 -11.39 0.85 2.66
N GLU A 72 -12.12 0.87 1.55
CA GLU A 72 -13.48 1.38 1.54
C GLU A 72 -14.42 0.48 2.34
N LYS A 73 -14.17 -0.82 2.32
CA LYS A 73 -14.96 -1.77 3.10
C LYS A 73 -14.89 -1.46 4.59
N HIS A 74 -13.78 -0.90 5.03
CA HIS A 74 -13.59 -0.53 6.42
C HIS A 74 -13.90 0.95 6.68
N GLY A 75 -14.59 1.60 5.76
CA GLY A 75 -15.07 2.96 5.97
C GLY A 75 -14.03 4.05 5.73
N THR A 76 -12.96 3.73 5.03
CA THR A 76 -11.88 4.68 4.77
C THR A 76 -11.98 5.22 3.36
N GLU A 77 -11.86 6.53 3.21
CA GLU A 77 -11.78 7.14 1.88
C GLU A 77 -10.35 7.01 1.38
N ILE A 78 -10.19 6.72 0.11
CA ILE A 78 -8.88 6.49 -0.47
C ILE A 78 -8.92 6.79 -1.96
N GLN A 79 -7.84 7.36 -2.48
CA GLN A 79 -7.71 7.53 -3.92
C GLN A 79 -6.24 7.49 -4.30
N ILE A 80 -5.98 7.08 -5.53
CA ILE A 80 -4.62 7.00 -6.05
C ILE A 80 -4.12 8.41 -6.30
N LEU A 81 -2.90 8.68 -5.87
CA LEU A 81 -2.27 9.97 -6.13
C LEU A 81 -1.61 10.02 -7.50
#